data_3d95dd12c2a2478a550bc67f8ccd5a66
#
_entry.id   3d95dd12c2a2478a550bc67f8ccd5a66
#
_cell.length_a   1.000
_cell.length_b   1.000
_cell.length_c   1.000
_cell.angle_alpha   90.00
_cell.angle_beta   90.00
_cell.angle_gamma   90.00
#
_symmetry.space_group_name_H-M   'P 1'
#
loop_
_entity.id
_entity.type
_entity.pdbx_description
1 polymer ?
#
loop_
_entity_poly.entity_id
_entity_poly.type
_entity_poly.pdbx_seq_one_letter_code
_entity_poly.pdbx_strand_id
1 'polypeptide(L)' 'MSDSNTRCQQLRELHGRLIEELRILKENLQEEEHEGVVNPIETATIIMSLQKTLNTIELELQKCPDTN' A
#
# COMPACT_ATOMS: atom_id res chain seq x y z
N MET A 1 5.10 27.24 -8.88
CA MET A 1 4.91 26.01 -9.60
C MET A 1 4.40 24.93 -8.72
N SER A 2 3.39 24.27 -9.19
CA SER A 2 2.62 23.33 -8.39
C SER A 2 3.07 21.88 -8.55
N ASP A 3 4.21 21.64 -9.17
CA ASP A 3 4.66 20.28 -9.44
C ASP A 3 4.85 19.47 -8.17
N SER A 4 5.45 20.07 -7.14
CA SER A 4 5.63 19.39 -5.86
C SER A 4 4.29 19.06 -5.21
N ASN A 5 3.36 20.01 -5.24
CA ASN A 5 2.04 19.80 -4.65
C ASN A 5 1.26 18.74 -5.40
N THR A 6 1.33 18.77 -6.74
CA THR A 6 0.65 17.77 -7.56
C THR A 6 1.22 16.39 -7.28
N ARG A 7 2.55 16.27 -7.22
CA ARG A 7 3.19 15.01 -6.91
C ARG A 7 2.79 14.50 -5.54
N CYS A 8 2.78 15.37 -4.55
CA CYS A 8 2.40 14.98 -3.19
C CYS A 8 0.94 14.53 -3.12
N GLN A 9 0.07 15.23 -3.85
CA GLN A 9 -1.33 14.85 -3.92
C GLN A 9 -1.49 13.47 -4.55
N GLN A 10 -0.77 13.21 -5.64
CA GLN A 10 -0.78 11.91 -6.28
C GLN A 10 -0.26 10.81 -5.36
N LEU A 11 0.79 11.12 -4.58
CA LEU A 11 1.32 10.17 -3.61
C LEU A 11 0.32 9.85 -2.52
N ARG A 12 -0.43 10.84 -2.06
CA ARG A 12 -1.46 10.60 -1.05
C ARG A 12 -2.58 9.71 -1.58
N GLU A 13 -2.98 9.95 -2.81
CA GLU A 13 -4.00 9.12 -3.45
C GLU A 13 -3.52 7.69 -3.62
N LEU A 14 -2.29 7.53 -4.09
CA LEU A 14 -1.70 6.21 -4.25
C LEU A 14 -1.57 5.50 -2.91
N HIS A 15 -1.15 6.23 -1.88
CA HIS A 15 -1.03 5.68 -0.54
C HIS A 15 -2.36 5.11 -0.05
N GLY A 16 -3.44 5.88 -0.25
CA GLY A 16 -4.77 5.42 0.14
C GLY A 16 -5.21 4.18 -0.61
N ARG A 17 -4.94 4.12 -1.90
CA ARG A 17 -5.28 2.95 -2.71
C ARG A 17 -4.50 1.73 -2.27
N LEU A 18 -3.21 1.89 -2.00
CA LEU A 18 -2.38 0.76 -1.60
C LEU A 18 -2.79 0.23 -0.24
N ILE A 19 -3.17 1.10 0.68
CA ILE A 19 -3.68 0.67 1.99
C ILE A 19 -4.94 -0.18 1.80
N GLU A 20 -5.84 0.27 0.94
CA GLU A 20 -7.07 -0.48 0.66
C GLU A 20 -6.78 -1.83 0.02
N GLU A 21 -5.87 -1.85 -0.96
CA GLU A 21 -5.48 -3.10 -1.59
C GLU A 21 -4.84 -4.06 -0.60
N LEU A 22 -4.00 -3.53 0.28
CA LEU A 22 -3.34 -4.34 1.29
C LEU A 22 -4.35 -4.95 2.25
N ARG A 23 -5.37 -4.18 2.63
CA ARG A 23 -6.43 -4.66 3.50
C ARG A 23 -7.17 -5.83 2.85
N ILE A 24 -7.52 -5.66 1.57
CA ILE A 24 -8.23 -6.70 0.83
C ILE A 24 -7.39 -7.96 0.72
N LEU A 25 -6.11 -7.80 0.42
CA LEU A 25 -5.21 -8.95 0.31
C LEU A 25 -5.04 -9.68 1.63
N LYS A 26 -4.98 -8.94 2.74
CA LYS A 26 -4.87 -9.57 4.06
C LYS A 26 -6.14 -10.35 4.39
N GLU A 27 -7.30 -9.82 4.05
CA GLU A 27 -8.55 -10.53 4.24
C GLU A 27 -8.58 -11.81 3.41
N ASN A 28 -8.15 -11.72 2.15
CA ASN A 28 -8.08 -12.89 1.28
C ASN A 28 -7.14 -13.95 1.82
N LEU A 29 -6.00 -13.52 2.35
CA LEU A 29 -5.04 -14.45 2.93
C LEU A 29 -5.66 -15.20 4.13
N GLN A 30 -6.39 -14.50 4.97
CA GLN A 30 -7.05 -15.14 6.10
C GLN A 30 -8.09 -16.15 5.63
N GLU A 31 -8.84 -15.82 4.59
CA GLU A 31 -9.81 -16.75 4.02
C GLU A 31 -9.11 -17.98 3.44
N GLU A 32 -8.03 -17.78 2.71
CA GLU A 32 -7.27 -18.88 2.14
C GLU A 32 -6.76 -19.81 3.23
N GLU A 33 -6.22 -19.27 4.31
CA GLU A 33 -5.75 -20.07 5.42
C GLU A 33 -6.90 -20.85 6.08
N HIS A 34 -8.04 -20.17 6.25
CA HIS A 34 -9.21 -20.80 6.88
C HIS A 34 -9.77 -21.93 6.03
N GLU A 35 -9.76 -21.78 4.72
CA GLU A 35 -10.27 -22.79 3.81
C GLU A 35 -9.29 -23.93 3.55
N GLY A 36 -8.07 -23.81 4.08
CA GLY A 36 -7.06 -24.83 3.90
C GLY A 36 -6.41 -24.79 2.52
N VAL A 37 -6.41 -23.66 1.87
CA VAL A 37 -5.74 -23.51 0.59
C VAL A 37 -4.25 -23.74 0.77
N VAL A 38 -3.67 -24.54 -0.11
CA VAL A 38 -2.35 -25.13 0.10
C VAL A 38 -1.22 -24.15 -0.10
N ASN A 39 -1.45 -22.98 -0.74
CA ASN A 39 -0.32 -22.11 -1.08
C ASN A 39 -0.62 -20.64 -0.93
N PRO A 40 -0.67 -20.13 0.31
CA PRO A 40 -0.84 -18.68 0.53
C PRO A 40 0.44 -17.90 0.30
N ILE A 41 1.53 -18.54 -0.13
CA ILE A 41 2.84 -17.89 -0.26
C ILE A 41 2.80 -16.76 -1.26
N GLU A 42 2.08 -16.93 -2.37
CA GLU A 42 1.98 -15.88 -3.37
C GLU A 42 1.31 -14.63 -2.82
N THR A 43 0.19 -14.81 -2.12
CA THR A 43 -0.52 -13.68 -1.52
C THR A 43 0.35 -13.00 -0.46
N ALA A 44 1.03 -13.78 0.36
CA ALA A 44 1.92 -13.23 1.38
C ALA A 44 3.06 -12.43 0.74
N THR A 45 3.61 -12.92 -0.36
CA THR A 45 4.68 -12.22 -1.08
C THR A 45 4.18 -10.88 -1.63
N ILE A 46 2.98 -10.86 -2.18
CA ILE A 46 2.38 -9.63 -2.69
C ILE A 46 2.17 -8.64 -1.54
N ILE A 47 1.69 -9.11 -0.41
CA ILE A 47 1.50 -8.25 0.76
C ILE A 47 2.82 -7.64 1.21
N MET A 48 3.88 -8.42 1.26
CA MET A 48 5.20 -7.90 1.64
C MET A 48 5.69 -6.85 0.65
N SER A 49 5.50 -7.10 -0.64
CA SER A 49 5.88 -6.13 -1.67
C SER A 49 5.12 -4.82 -1.53
N LEU A 50 3.81 -4.92 -1.29
CA LEU A 50 3.00 -3.73 -1.09
C LEU A 50 3.41 -2.95 0.16
N GLN A 51 3.76 -3.65 1.23
CA GLN A 51 4.23 -2.99 2.44
C GLN A 51 5.52 -2.23 2.21
N LYS A 52 6.43 -2.81 1.43
CA LYS A 52 7.67 -2.12 1.08
C LYS A 52 7.38 -0.86 0.26
N THR A 53 6.48 -0.98 -0.71
CA THR A 53 6.09 0.16 -1.53
C THR A 53 5.44 1.24 -0.68
N LEU A 54 4.56 0.85 0.24
CA LEU A 54 3.93 1.80 1.15
C LEU A 54 4.96 2.52 2.01
N ASN A 55 5.95 1.80 2.54
CA ASN A 55 7.00 2.41 3.33
C ASN A 55 7.76 3.46 2.52
N THR A 56 8.06 3.15 1.25
CA THR A 56 8.73 4.08 0.37
C THR A 56 7.88 5.32 0.13
N ILE A 57 6.59 5.13 -0.12
CA ILE A 57 5.67 6.24 -0.34
C ILE A 57 5.55 7.10 0.92
N GLU A 58 5.49 6.48 2.09
CA GLU A 58 5.40 7.21 3.34
C GLU A 58 6.64 8.07 3.57
N LEU A 59 7.83 7.54 3.24
CA LEU A 59 9.05 8.32 3.33
C LEU A 59 9.01 9.52 2.39
N GLU A 60 8.50 9.32 1.18
CA GLU A 60 8.38 10.41 0.22
C GLU A 60 7.35 11.43 0.68
N LEU A 61 6.27 10.99 1.29
CA LEU A 61 5.25 11.89 1.82
C LEU A 61 5.78 12.77 2.95
N GLN A 62 6.73 12.25 3.72
CA GLN A 62 7.35 13.04 4.78
C GLN A 62 8.11 14.25 4.25
N LYS A 63 8.55 14.17 3.00
CA LYS A 63 9.24 15.29 2.35
C LYS A 63 8.28 16.32 1.78
N CYS A 64 7.00 16.03 1.77
CA CYS A 64 6.03 16.94 1.21
C CYS A 64 5.77 18.10 2.16
N PRO A 65 5.54 19.31 1.62
CA PRO A 65 5.17 20.43 2.47
C PRO A 65 3.83 20.15 3.13
N ASP A 66 3.73 20.59 4.36
CA ASP A 66 2.52 20.42 5.14
C ASP A 66 1.53 21.51 4.74
N THR A 67 0.88 21.31 3.63
CA THR A 67 -0.10 22.28 3.12
C THR A 67 -1.49 21.80 3.40
N ASN A 68 -2.09 22.38 4.34
CA ASN A 68 -3.50 22.19 4.58
C ASN A 68 -4.25 23.47 4.42
#